data_8e64abbece138d0170ab5f9ce00e8370
#
_entry.id   8e64abbece138d0170ab5f9ce00e8370
#
_cell.length_a   1.000
_cell.length_b   1.000
_cell.length_c   1.000
_cell.angle_alpha   90.00
_cell.angle_beta   90.00
_cell.angle_gamma   90.00
#
_symmetry.space_group_name_H-M   'P 1'
#
loop_
_entity.id
_entity.type
_entity.pdbx_description
1 polymer ?
#
loop_
_entity_poly.entity_id
_entity_poly.type
_entity_poly.pdbx_seq_one_letter_code
_entity_poly.pdbx_strand_id
1 'polypeptide(L)'
;MRAKDVLGQRGEEAAAEYLASAGFRILARNWRCAEGEIDIVAVERHTLVVCEVKTRSTSQRGTPLESVSRAKRNRLRRLAIRWLTAHGVRFDQVRIDIVGVQPGPDGGLAVEHVRGVG
;
A
#
# COMPACT_ATOMS: atom_id res chain seq x y z
N MET A 1 9.04 11.15 18.62
CA MET A 1 8.90 10.40 17.34
C MET A 1 9.94 10.89 16.35
N ARG A 2 10.53 9.99 15.61
CA ARG A 2 11.53 10.34 14.61
C ARG A 2 10.88 11.01 13.41
N ALA A 3 11.62 11.91 12.75
CA ALA A 3 11.13 12.57 11.53
C ALA A 3 10.75 11.54 10.45
N LYS A 4 11.51 10.44 10.35
CA LYS A 4 11.23 9.35 9.42
C LYS A 4 9.86 8.73 9.67
N ASP A 5 9.50 8.52 10.94
CA ASP A 5 8.21 7.92 11.29
C ASP A 5 7.06 8.88 11.01
N VAL A 6 7.27 10.17 11.25
CA VAL A 6 6.29 11.20 10.94
C VAL A 6 6.02 11.26 9.45
N LEU A 7 7.08 11.24 8.64
CA LEU A 7 6.93 11.23 7.18
C LEU A 7 6.21 9.97 6.70
N GLY A 8 6.56 8.81 7.26
CA GLY A 8 5.90 7.56 6.93
C GLY A 8 4.42 7.58 7.23
N GLN A 9 4.03 8.11 8.39
CA GLN A 9 2.63 8.26 8.76
C GLN A 9 1.89 9.19 7.83
N ARG A 10 2.49 10.30 7.47
CA ARG A 10 1.91 11.25 6.52
C ARG A 10 1.74 10.62 5.14
N GLY A 11 2.71 9.82 4.72
CA GLY A 11 2.65 9.10 3.45
C GLY A 11 1.52 8.09 3.42
N GLU A 12 1.37 7.31 4.49
CA GLU A 12 0.29 6.33 4.60
C GLU A 12 -1.07 7.01 4.62
N GLU A 13 -1.20 8.16 5.30
CA GLU A 13 -2.43 8.92 5.30
C GLU A 13 -2.77 9.44 3.91
N ALA A 14 -1.78 10.00 3.21
CA ALA A 14 -1.96 10.48 1.85
C ALA A 14 -2.36 9.35 0.89
N ALA A 15 -1.76 8.16 1.06
CA ALA A 15 -2.09 7.00 0.26
C ALA A 15 -3.54 6.56 0.50
N ALA A 16 -3.97 6.52 1.76
CA ALA A 16 -5.34 6.12 2.11
C ALA A 16 -6.36 7.12 1.53
N GLU A 17 -6.10 8.41 1.65
CA GLU A 17 -6.97 9.45 1.10
C GLU A 17 -7.06 9.35 -0.43
N TYR A 18 -5.93 9.13 -1.08
CA TYR A 18 -5.89 8.94 -2.52
C TYR A 18 -6.74 7.75 -2.94
N LEU A 19 -6.55 6.59 -2.28
CA LEU A 19 -7.29 5.38 -2.62
C LEU A 19 -8.79 5.56 -2.42
N ALA A 20 -9.19 6.17 -1.30
CA ALA A 20 -10.60 6.44 -1.05
C ALA A 20 -11.19 7.33 -2.14
N SER A 21 -10.47 8.37 -2.55
CA SER A 21 -10.89 9.28 -3.62
C SER A 21 -10.98 8.56 -4.98
N ALA A 22 -10.16 7.53 -5.16
CA ALA A 22 -10.14 6.75 -6.40
C ALA A 22 -11.20 5.64 -6.42
N GLY A 23 -12.05 5.56 -5.39
CA GLY A 23 -13.14 4.59 -5.35
C GLY A 23 -12.83 3.31 -4.58
N PHE A 24 -11.69 3.23 -3.93
CA PHE A 24 -11.36 2.08 -3.09
C PHE A 24 -12.03 2.22 -1.74
N ARG A 25 -12.54 1.11 -1.21
CA ARG A 25 -13.02 1.06 0.16
C ARG A 25 -11.92 0.49 1.05
N ILE A 26 -11.46 1.28 2.01
CA ILE A 26 -10.41 0.86 2.94
C ILE A 26 -11.01 -0.07 3.99
N LEU A 27 -10.48 -1.28 4.12
CA LEU A 27 -10.94 -2.26 5.11
C LEU A 27 -10.06 -2.29 6.35
N ALA A 28 -8.75 -2.09 6.18
CA ALA A 28 -7.81 -2.14 7.30
C ALA A 28 -6.56 -1.34 6.95
N ARG A 29 -5.87 -0.87 7.99
CA ARG A 29 -4.58 -0.20 7.86
C ARG A 29 -3.64 -0.80 8.89
N ASN A 30 -2.36 -0.94 8.49
CA ASN A 30 -1.29 -1.43 9.38
C ASN A 30 -1.66 -2.76 10.04
N TRP A 31 -2.18 -3.70 9.24
CA TRP A 31 -2.51 -5.03 9.73
C TRP A 31 -1.26 -5.87 9.84
N ARG A 32 -1.10 -6.52 10.99
CA ARG A 32 0.10 -7.31 11.28
C ARG A 32 -0.25 -8.75 11.61
N CYS A 33 0.67 -9.65 11.22
CA CYS A 33 0.66 -11.02 11.64
C CYS A 33 2.09 -11.52 11.80
N ALA A 34 2.28 -12.79 12.12
CA ALA A 34 3.60 -13.35 12.35
C ALA A 34 4.53 -13.21 11.14
N GLU A 35 3.98 -13.16 9.93
CA GLU A 35 4.77 -13.10 8.69
C GLU A 35 5.09 -11.69 8.22
N GLY A 36 4.49 -10.67 8.80
CA GLY A 36 4.74 -9.29 8.41
C GLY A 36 3.53 -8.40 8.52
N GLU A 37 3.55 -7.32 7.77
CA GLU A 37 2.56 -6.25 7.85
C GLU A 37 2.03 -5.89 6.47
N ILE A 38 0.74 -5.54 6.41
CA ILE A 38 0.10 -4.93 5.23
C ILE A 38 -0.21 -3.49 5.59
N ASP A 39 0.26 -2.54 4.78
CA ASP A 39 0.02 -1.13 5.05
C ASP A 39 -1.45 -0.77 4.89
N ILE A 40 -2.08 -1.18 3.78
CA ILE A 40 -3.49 -0.91 3.53
C ILE A 40 -4.12 -2.14 2.87
N VAL A 41 -5.28 -2.55 3.39
CA VAL A 41 -6.15 -3.54 2.75
C VAL A 41 -7.39 -2.82 2.28
N ALA A 42 -7.70 -2.93 1.00
CA ALA A 42 -8.82 -2.20 0.40
C ALA A 42 -9.57 -3.09 -0.58
N VAL A 43 -10.73 -2.61 -1.01
CA VAL A 43 -11.54 -3.28 -2.02
C VAL A 43 -11.84 -2.31 -3.14
N GLU A 44 -11.60 -2.75 -4.37
CA GLU A 44 -12.04 -2.07 -5.57
C GLU A 44 -12.97 -3.02 -6.31
N ARG A 45 -14.26 -2.69 -6.34
CA ARG A 45 -15.31 -3.55 -6.90
C ARG A 45 -15.31 -4.91 -6.18
N HIS A 46 -14.93 -5.99 -6.88
CA HIS A 46 -14.91 -7.36 -6.32
C HIS A 46 -13.49 -7.87 -6.09
N THR A 47 -12.52 -6.97 -6.11
CA THR A 47 -11.11 -7.31 -5.97
C THR A 47 -10.61 -6.85 -4.61
N LEU A 48 -9.99 -7.76 -3.86
CA LEU A 48 -9.24 -7.38 -2.67
C LEU A 48 -7.89 -6.84 -3.13
N VAL A 49 -7.54 -5.67 -2.66
CA VAL A 49 -6.28 -5.02 -3.04
C VAL A 49 -5.43 -4.82 -1.79
N VAL A 50 -4.27 -5.44 -1.79
CA VAL A 50 -3.28 -5.26 -0.72
C VAL A 50 -2.27 -4.23 -1.22
N CYS A 51 -2.17 -3.11 -0.51
CA CYS A 51 -1.32 -2.01 -0.93
C CYS A 51 -0.09 -1.88 -0.04
N GLU A 52 1.06 -1.82 -0.67
CA GLU A 52 2.31 -1.43 -0.02
C GLU A 52 2.52 0.06 -0.27
N VAL A 53 2.72 0.82 0.80
CA VAL A 53 2.97 2.26 0.70
C VAL A 53 4.46 2.51 0.81
N LYS A 54 5.02 3.19 -0.18
CA LYS A 54 6.43 3.55 -0.20
C LYS A 54 6.56 5.06 -0.15
N THR A 55 7.00 5.57 1.00
CA THR A 55 7.16 7.01 1.20
C THR A 55 8.63 7.39 1.06
N ARG A 56 8.90 8.42 0.29
CA ARG A 56 10.24 8.96 0.08
C ARG A 56 10.30 10.41 0.52
N SER A 57 11.44 10.81 1.06
CA SER A 57 11.64 12.19 1.53
C SER A 57 12.04 13.13 0.42
N THR A 58 12.48 12.61 -0.72
CA THR A 58 12.92 13.40 -1.88
C THR A 58 12.45 12.74 -3.16
N SER A 59 12.48 13.51 -4.26
CA SER A 59 12.21 12.98 -5.61
C SER A 59 13.41 12.16 -6.07
N GLN A 60 13.57 10.97 -5.54
CA GLN A 60 14.66 10.09 -5.92
C GLN A 60 14.38 9.41 -7.25
N ARG A 61 15.45 8.90 -7.85
CA ARG A 61 15.34 8.11 -9.07
C ARG A 61 14.64 6.79 -8.79
N GLY A 62 13.97 6.28 -9.81
CA GLY A 62 13.30 5.00 -9.74
C GLY A 62 11.81 5.15 -9.48
N THR A 63 11.08 4.14 -9.85
CA THR A 63 9.63 4.06 -9.67
C THR A 63 9.31 3.36 -8.35
N PRO A 64 8.08 3.51 -7.82
CA PRO A 64 7.68 2.73 -6.66
C PRO A 64 7.83 1.23 -6.86
N LEU A 65 7.57 0.74 -8.07
CA LEU A 65 7.72 -0.69 -8.39
C LEU A 65 9.16 -1.16 -8.19
N GLU A 66 10.14 -0.36 -8.61
CA GLU A 66 11.56 -0.73 -8.47
C GLU A 66 12.00 -0.85 -7.02
N SER A 67 11.29 -0.20 -6.10
CA SER A 67 11.63 -0.24 -4.68
C SER A 67 11.13 -1.49 -3.97
N VAL A 68 10.35 -2.34 -4.67
CA VAL A 68 9.75 -3.53 -4.08
C VAL A 68 10.26 -4.77 -4.81
N SER A 69 11.04 -5.58 -4.12
CA SER A 69 11.65 -6.79 -4.67
C SER A 69 10.61 -7.87 -4.97
N ARG A 70 11.01 -8.86 -5.77
CA ARG A 70 10.16 -10.02 -6.02
C ARG A 70 9.84 -10.75 -4.69
N ALA A 71 10.83 -10.88 -3.82
CA ALA A 71 10.62 -11.52 -2.52
C ALA A 71 9.57 -10.77 -1.69
N LYS A 72 9.61 -9.44 -1.70
CA LYS A 72 8.61 -8.62 -1.01
C LYS A 72 7.23 -8.79 -1.62
N ARG A 73 7.13 -8.81 -2.95
CA ARG A 73 5.85 -9.03 -3.64
C ARG A 73 5.26 -10.39 -3.30
N ASN A 74 6.11 -11.43 -3.27
CA ASN A 74 5.66 -12.77 -2.88
C ASN A 74 5.18 -12.80 -1.44
N ARG A 75 5.86 -12.07 -0.55
CA ARG A 75 5.44 -11.97 0.84
C ARG A 75 4.07 -11.29 0.95
N LEU A 76 3.85 -10.23 0.19
CA LEU A 76 2.56 -9.53 0.17
C LEU A 76 1.43 -10.45 -0.30
N ARG A 77 1.69 -11.33 -1.26
CA ARG A 77 0.70 -12.33 -1.67
C ARG A 77 0.34 -13.27 -0.53
N ARG A 78 1.34 -13.76 0.20
CA ARG A 78 1.09 -14.63 1.36
C ARG A 78 0.33 -13.90 2.45
N LEU A 79 0.66 -12.64 2.68
CA LEU A 79 -0.03 -11.81 3.65
C LEU A 79 -1.50 -11.58 3.27
N ALA A 80 -1.77 -11.41 1.97
CA ALA A 80 -3.15 -11.28 1.48
C ALA A 80 -3.96 -12.53 1.81
N ILE A 81 -3.38 -13.72 1.60
CA ILE A 81 -4.04 -14.99 1.93
C ILE A 81 -4.27 -15.09 3.43
N ARG A 82 -3.29 -14.68 4.24
CA ARG A 82 -3.43 -14.67 5.69
C ARG A 82 -4.56 -13.76 6.14
N TRP A 83 -4.66 -12.59 5.52
CA TRP A 83 -5.74 -11.66 5.85
C TRP A 83 -7.10 -12.25 5.53
N LEU A 84 -7.26 -12.86 4.35
CA LEU A 84 -8.50 -13.50 3.94
C LEU A 84 -8.89 -14.61 4.91
N THR A 85 -7.94 -15.45 5.28
CA THR A 85 -8.17 -16.54 6.21
C THR A 85 -8.58 -16.02 7.59
N ALA A 86 -7.88 -15.00 8.08
CA ALA A 86 -8.15 -14.43 9.40
C ALA A 86 -9.54 -13.82 9.49
N HIS A 87 -10.06 -13.28 8.38
CA HIS A 87 -11.34 -12.59 8.35
C HIS A 87 -12.48 -13.46 7.80
N GLY A 88 -12.16 -14.67 7.31
CA GLY A 88 -13.17 -15.60 6.81
C GLY A 88 -13.96 -15.08 5.62
N VAL A 89 -13.33 -14.30 4.75
CA VAL A 89 -13.98 -13.70 3.58
C VAL A 89 -13.34 -14.17 2.30
N ARG A 90 -14.09 -14.06 1.20
CA ARG A 90 -13.63 -14.43 -0.13
C ARG A 90 -13.85 -13.27 -1.09
N PHE A 91 -12.97 -13.18 -2.09
CA PHE A 91 -13.06 -12.19 -3.16
C PHE A 91 -12.80 -12.90 -4.48
N ASP A 92 -13.38 -12.36 -5.55
CA ASP A 92 -13.18 -12.91 -6.89
C ASP A 92 -11.73 -12.85 -7.32
N GLN A 93 -11.04 -11.77 -6.94
CA GLN A 93 -9.64 -11.58 -7.28
C GLN A 93 -8.90 -10.94 -6.11
N VAL A 94 -7.59 -11.19 -6.08
CA VAL A 94 -6.68 -10.53 -5.14
C VAL A 94 -5.59 -9.86 -5.96
N ARG A 95 -5.33 -8.60 -5.67
CA ARG A 95 -4.33 -7.81 -6.40
C ARG A 95 -3.40 -7.14 -5.42
N ILE A 96 -2.14 -7.00 -5.81
CA ILE A 96 -1.15 -6.26 -5.03
C ILE A 96 -0.82 -4.98 -5.78
N ASP A 97 -0.97 -3.85 -5.10
CA ASP A 97 -0.68 -2.54 -5.64
C ASP A 97 0.42 -1.88 -4.81
N ILE A 98 1.16 -0.98 -5.43
CA ILE A 98 2.15 -0.16 -4.74
C ILE A 98 1.73 1.30 -4.88
N VAL A 99 1.73 2.01 -3.75
CA VAL A 99 1.43 3.44 -3.73
C VAL A 99 2.67 4.17 -3.27
N GLY A 100 3.29 4.90 -4.17
CA GLY A 100 4.45 5.72 -3.87
C GLY A 100 4.01 7.12 -3.47
N VAL A 101 4.60 7.66 -2.42
CA VAL A 101 4.31 9.01 -1.93
C VAL A 101 5.61 9.76 -1.76
N GLN A 102 5.68 10.97 -2.29
CA GLN A 102 6.88 11.81 -2.21
C GLN A 102 6.48 13.28 -2.25
N PRO A 103 7.39 14.19 -1.84
CA PRO A 103 7.09 15.60 -1.92
C PRO A 103 6.79 16.03 -3.36
N GLY A 104 5.74 16.82 -3.52
CA GLY A 104 5.39 17.43 -4.81
C GLY A 104 6.03 18.79 -4.98
N PRO A 105 5.92 19.37 -6.20
CA PRO A 105 6.57 20.65 -6.50
C PRO A 105 5.98 21.83 -5.75
N ASP A 106 4.76 21.70 -5.23
CA ASP A 106 4.06 22.80 -4.55
C ASP A 106 4.05 22.65 -3.02
N GLY A 107 4.92 21.83 -2.48
CA GLY A 107 5.02 21.61 -1.03
C GLY A 107 4.08 20.56 -0.46
N GLY A 108 3.15 20.05 -1.27
CA GLY A 108 2.28 18.95 -0.87
C GLY A 108 2.92 17.60 -1.15
N LEU A 109 2.14 16.53 -1.08
CA LEU A 109 2.60 15.20 -1.39
C LEU A 109 2.03 14.75 -2.73
N ALA A 110 2.89 14.16 -3.56
CA ALA A 110 2.51 13.56 -4.82
C ALA A 110 2.38 12.06 -4.64
N VAL A 111 1.35 11.48 -5.26
CA VAL A 111 1.06 10.04 -5.15
C VAL A 111 1.18 9.40 -6.52
N GLU A 112 1.88 8.27 -6.59
CA GLU A 112 1.97 7.46 -7.79
C GLU A 112 1.46 6.06 -7.45
N HIS A 113 0.47 5.59 -8.19
CA HIS A 113 -0.19 4.30 -7.93
C HIS A 113 0.17 3.32 -9.03
N VAL A 114 0.78 2.19 -8.66
CA VAL A 114 1.10 1.12 -9.60
C VAL A 114 0.22 -0.08 -9.27
N ARG A 115 -0.68 -0.42 -10.19
CA ARG A 115 -1.66 -1.48 -9.99
C ARG A 115 -1.14 -2.82 -10.48
N GLY A 116 -1.45 -3.89 -9.74
CA GLY A 116 -1.22 -5.25 -10.20
C GLY A 116 0.24 -5.63 -10.36
N VAL A 117 1.03 -5.40 -9.33
CA VAL A 117 2.50 -5.64 -9.38
C VAL A 117 2.89 -7.07 -8.99
N GLY A 118 1.97 -7.84 -8.51
CA GLY A 118 2.25 -9.17 -8.02
C GLY A 118 1.94 -10.26 -8.98
#